data_42e4e7607f7f1fd6fd92fede6816642d
#
_entry.id   42e4e7607f7f1fd6fd92fede6816642d
#
_cell.length_a   1.000
_cell.length_b   1.000
_cell.length_c   1.000
_cell.angle_alpha   90.00
_cell.angle_beta   90.00
_cell.angle_gamma   90.00
#
_symmetry.space_group_name_H-M   'P 1'
#
loop_
_entity.id
_entity.type
_entity.pdbx_description
1 polymer ?
#
loop_
_entity_poly.entity_id
_entity_poly.type
_entity_poly.pdbx_seq_one_letter_code
_entity_poly.pdbx_strand_id
1 'polypeptide(L)'
;MHDAIDHRGERLAHREKKEMSQALSKAEQQRKAIAERMDKHSLLASEGRAVVDQDDLFLEPPANVREVLSDSLTVAKTPPRIEFAVIPYGFRYFPELEGDKDVGPWSSWGQACYYPAEKKFFGAVGDHGWYDPNLHVVEYDCAAASVRCLPEINTLLERKPEEFGEAKIHGYPDVYRAPYQKNDHLWFCTYWCRYPEPLEHDFASGYTGGHIMSYDLASKEFLDYGVPLVRASWPYHRVDRQRGILYGIGMFGEFLAWDINRQEIKWAGYLPPEMKWFNRCLLIDEASGLAYSNNAFGESQKIIAYDPDRNRFRELPFDMPKDRQYNCNVYMRCHTRERGADGLFWGLTTLGSLFSFDPEGEKLEVGERLWPLNDAYSVTMDRSPGGRYLYFGVASHGRGYPYGSPVLQHDLKNHTTKILAFLHPYYYEKYGYIAGGSYSFKLDEKGERLFMIWNGDFNEIEILDKERRDYDSDNSANWSVPSPHDAFGHCATFVLDIPPEERKE
;
A
#
# COMPACT_ATOMS: atom_id res chain seq x y z
N MET A 1 -33.60 12.45 -42.95
CA MET A 1 -33.44 11.77 -41.64
C MET A 1 -31.95 11.49 -41.28
N HIS A 2 -30.99 11.90 -42.12
CA HIS A 2 -29.54 11.72 -41.90
C HIS A 2 -28.85 12.93 -41.22
N ASP A 3 -29.43 14.13 -41.33
CA ASP A 3 -28.79 15.35 -40.79
C ASP A 3 -29.03 15.62 -39.28
N ALA A 4 -29.91 14.89 -38.63
CA ALA A 4 -30.22 15.12 -37.22
C ALA A 4 -29.35 14.33 -36.23
N ILE A 5 -28.56 13.38 -36.72
CA ILE A 5 -27.73 12.51 -35.86
C ILE A 5 -26.33 13.15 -35.65
N ASP A 6 -25.86 13.94 -36.60
CA ASP A 6 -24.52 14.55 -36.55
C ASP A 6 -24.42 15.69 -35.51
N HIS A 7 -25.47 16.51 -35.41
CA HIS A 7 -25.51 17.62 -34.46
C HIS A 7 -25.59 17.21 -32.98
N ARG A 8 -25.97 15.96 -32.65
CA ARG A 8 -26.00 15.47 -31.28
C ARG A 8 -24.62 15.02 -30.83
N GLY A 9 -23.86 14.41 -31.73
CA GLY A 9 -22.49 13.99 -31.47
C GLY A 9 -21.54 15.20 -31.25
N GLU A 10 -21.68 16.22 -32.09
CA GLU A 10 -20.89 17.46 -31.96
C GLU A 10 -21.21 18.25 -30.67
N ARG A 11 -22.47 18.28 -30.26
CA ARG A 11 -22.87 18.95 -29.00
C ARG A 11 -22.40 18.21 -27.77
N LEU A 12 -22.39 16.88 -27.77
CA LEU A 12 -21.85 16.06 -26.69
C LEU A 12 -20.33 16.24 -26.60
N ALA A 13 -19.62 16.14 -27.70
CA ALA A 13 -18.18 16.35 -27.75
C ALA A 13 -17.77 17.78 -27.33
N HIS A 14 -18.57 18.78 -27.70
CA HIS A 14 -18.31 20.17 -27.28
C HIS A 14 -18.62 20.41 -25.80
N ARG A 15 -19.60 19.73 -25.23
CA ARG A 15 -19.95 19.78 -23.81
C ARG A 15 -18.88 19.08 -22.97
N GLU A 16 -18.47 17.89 -23.38
CA GLU A 16 -17.39 17.14 -22.76
C GLU A 16 -16.07 17.90 -22.79
N LYS A 17 -15.74 18.53 -23.92
CA LYS A 17 -14.54 19.36 -24.06
C LYS A 17 -14.59 20.62 -23.19
N LYS A 18 -15.78 21.20 -22.97
CA LYS A 18 -15.97 22.37 -22.10
C LYS A 18 -15.94 21.99 -20.62
N GLU A 19 -16.53 20.86 -20.26
CA GLU A 19 -16.49 20.32 -18.91
C GLU A 19 -15.05 19.89 -18.54
N MET A 20 -14.32 19.28 -19.47
CA MET A 20 -12.91 18.93 -19.31
C MET A 20 -12.00 20.16 -19.20
N SER A 21 -12.26 21.22 -19.98
CA SER A 21 -11.53 22.50 -19.87
C SER A 21 -11.81 23.23 -18.54
N GLN A 22 -13.04 23.13 -18.01
CA GLN A 22 -13.37 23.69 -16.70
C GLN A 22 -12.75 22.87 -15.55
N ALA A 23 -12.66 21.56 -15.69
CA ALA A 23 -11.98 20.70 -14.73
C ALA A 23 -10.46 20.94 -14.71
N LEU A 24 -9.85 21.16 -15.88
CA LEU A 24 -8.44 21.51 -16.00
C LEU A 24 -8.11 22.86 -15.32
N SER A 25 -8.97 23.88 -15.52
CA SER A 25 -8.76 25.17 -14.87
C SER A 25 -8.95 25.11 -13.34
N LYS A 26 -9.81 24.23 -12.88
CA LYS A 26 -10.01 23.98 -11.43
C LYS A 26 -8.81 23.24 -10.84
N ALA A 27 -8.28 22.25 -11.56
CA ALA A 27 -7.07 21.53 -11.18
C ALA A 27 -5.84 22.45 -11.08
N GLU A 28 -5.67 23.39 -12.03
CA GLU A 28 -4.61 24.41 -11.97
C GLU A 28 -4.72 25.33 -10.76
N GLN A 29 -5.94 25.76 -10.43
CA GLN A 29 -6.16 26.60 -9.24
C GLN A 29 -5.84 25.83 -7.96
N GLN A 30 -6.20 24.56 -7.89
CA GLN A 30 -5.87 23.68 -6.76
C GLN A 30 -4.37 23.51 -6.62
N ARG A 31 -3.64 23.23 -7.71
CA ARG A 31 -2.17 23.13 -7.70
C ARG A 31 -1.50 24.38 -7.18
N LYS A 32 -1.96 25.53 -7.67
CA LYS A 32 -1.42 26.81 -7.21
C LYS A 32 -1.64 26.99 -5.71
N ALA A 33 -2.83 26.70 -5.23
CA ALA A 33 -3.15 26.78 -3.79
C ALA A 33 -2.32 25.78 -2.96
N ILE A 34 -2.10 24.56 -3.45
CA ILE A 34 -1.24 23.55 -2.82
C ILE A 34 0.20 24.03 -2.81
N ALA A 35 0.73 24.51 -3.94
CA ALA A 35 2.10 25.01 -4.06
C ALA A 35 2.34 26.20 -3.11
N GLU A 36 1.41 27.15 -3.06
CA GLU A 36 1.49 28.29 -2.15
C GLU A 36 1.49 27.86 -0.67
N ARG A 37 0.71 26.83 -0.34
CA ARG A 37 0.63 26.28 1.02
C ARG A 37 1.92 25.53 1.40
N MET A 38 2.43 24.68 0.51
CA MET A 38 3.69 23.98 0.70
C MET A 38 4.86 24.95 0.82
N ASP A 39 4.87 26.00 0.00
CA ASP A 39 5.90 27.05 0.05
C ASP A 39 5.84 27.85 1.37
N LYS A 40 4.64 28.23 1.79
CA LYS A 40 4.40 28.91 3.08
C LYS A 40 4.99 28.16 4.28
N HIS A 41 4.95 26.83 4.25
CA HIS A 41 5.51 25.98 5.32
C HIS A 41 6.90 25.43 5.00
N SER A 42 7.54 25.92 3.93
CA SER A 42 8.85 25.49 3.44
C SER A 42 8.91 23.99 3.07
N LEU A 43 7.77 23.37 2.81
CA LEU A 43 7.72 21.94 2.49
C LEU A 43 8.21 21.67 1.07
N LEU A 44 7.96 22.55 0.11
CA LEU A 44 8.54 22.46 -1.25
C LEU A 44 10.03 22.75 -1.24
N ALA A 45 10.45 23.80 -0.52
CA ALA A 45 11.85 24.16 -0.39
C ALA A 45 12.66 23.11 0.37
N SER A 46 12.00 22.18 1.06
CA SER A 46 12.66 21.10 1.79
C SER A 46 13.29 20.05 0.87
N GLU A 47 12.86 19.96 -0.40
CA GLU A 47 13.31 18.94 -1.35
C GLU A 47 13.25 17.52 -0.77
N GLY A 48 12.19 17.21 -0.04
CA GLY A 48 12.00 15.93 0.65
C GLY A 48 12.69 15.81 2.02
N ARG A 49 13.32 16.87 2.53
CA ARG A 49 13.84 16.85 3.91
C ARG A 49 12.70 16.84 4.91
N ALA A 50 12.83 16.02 5.93
CA ALA A 50 11.83 15.94 6.96
C ALA A 50 11.88 17.18 7.88
N VAL A 51 10.69 17.68 8.22
CA VAL A 51 10.50 18.49 9.43
C VAL A 51 10.33 17.55 10.63
N VAL A 52 10.68 18.02 11.79
CA VAL A 52 10.66 17.22 13.02
C VAL A 52 9.68 17.82 14.00
N ASP A 53 8.73 17.03 14.41
CA ASP A 53 7.69 17.42 15.35
C ASP A 53 7.63 16.47 16.55
N GLN A 54 7.34 17.04 17.71
CA GLN A 54 6.96 16.32 18.93
C GLN A 54 6.00 17.22 19.70
N ASP A 55 4.78 16.75 19.92
CA ASP A 55 3.73 17.59 20.49
C ASP A 55 2.71 16.71 21.24
N ASP A 56 2.17 17.22 22.34
CA ASP A 56 1.15 16.52 23.13
C ASP A 56 -0.16 16.32 22.34
N LEU A 57 -0.43 17.13 21.32
CA LEU A 57 -1.58 16.98 20.42
C LEU A 57 -1.57 15.65 19.68
N PHE A 58 -0.42 15.00 19.53
CA PHE A 58 -0.37 13.63 18.99
C PHE A 58 -1.08 12.61 19.87
N LEU A 59 -1.36 12.94 21.12
CA LEU A 59 -2.04 12.07 22.08
C LEU A 59 -3.50 12.46 22.34
N GLU A 60 -4.01 13.49 21.65
CA GLU A 60 -5.38 13.96 21.82
C GLU A 60 -6.35 13.24 20.90
N PRO A 61 -7.19 12.34 21.42
CA PRO A 61 -8.15 11.59 20.61
C PRO A 61 -9.29 12.50 20.13
N PRO A 62 -9.72 12.37 18.86
CA PRO A 62 -10.97 12.99 18.44
C PRO A 62 -12.17 12.42 19.20
N ALA A 63 -13.29 13.15 19.21
CA ALA A 63 -14.43 12.84 20.08
C ALA A 63 -14.95 11.41 19.91
N ASN A 64 -15.11 10.94 18.67
CA ASN A 64 -15.58 9.59 18.35
C ASN A 64 -14.64 8.50 18.84
N VAL A 65 -13.32 8.73 18.81
CA VAL A 65 -12.34 7.77 19.34
C VAL A 65 -12.34 7.80 20.88
N ARG A 66 -12.47 8.99 21.47
CA ARG A 66 -12.54 9.15 22.92
C ARG A 66 -13.69 8.35 23.56
N GLU A 67 -14.82 8.26 22.87
CA GLU A 67 -16.00 7.50 23.31
C GLU A 67 -15.78 5.99 23.36
N VAL A 68 -14.83 5.44 22.62
CA VAL A 68 -14.54 4.00 22.55
C VAL A 68 -13.26 3.60 23.27
N LEU A 69 -12.55 4.54 23.89
CA LEU A 69 -11.40 4.22 24.73
C LEU A 69 -11.83 3.32 25.91
N SER A 70 -11.00 2.37 26.25
CA SER A 70 -11.26 1.34 27.27
C SER A 70 -9.94 0.76 27.78
N ASP A 71 -10.00 -0.19 28.72
CA ASP A 71 -8.81 -0.91 29.17
C ASP A 71 -8.12 -1.70 28.04
N SER A 72 -8.87 -2.07 26.98
CA SER A 72 -8.33 -2.76 25.80
C SER A 72 -7.90 -1.85 24.66
N LEU A 73 -8.29 -0.58 24.66
CA LEU A 73 -7.89 0.44 23.68
C LEU A 73 -7.49 1.74 24.40
N THR A 74 -6.22 2.00 24.50
CA THR A 74 -5.66 3.13 25.24
C THR A 74 -4.85 4.05 24.32
N VAL A 75 -4.48 5.23 24.82
CA VAL A 75 -3.52 6.15 24.19
C VAL A 75 -2.17 6.05 24.88
N ALA A 76 -1.08 6.20 24.16
CA ALA A 76 0.27 6.32 24.70
C ALA A 76 0.38 7.46 25.70
N LYS A 77 1.41 7.42 26.56
CA LYS A 77 1.61 8.44 27.59
C LYS A 77 2.62 9.50 27.20
N THR A 78 3.50 9.15 26.28
CA THR A 78 4.58 10.03 25.81
C THR A 78 4.39 10.29 24.32
N PRO A 79 4.32 11.56 23.88
CA PRO A 79 4.20 11.86 22.47
C PRO A 79 5.48 11.46 21.73
N PRO A 80 5.36 10.73 20.62
CA PRO A 80 6.50 10.33 19.82
C PRO A 80 7.12 11.56 19.13
N ARG A 81 8.42 11.48 18.86
CA ARG A 81 9.06 12.36 17.89
C ARG A 81 8.76 11.82 16.50
N ILE A 82 8.31 12.67 15.58
CA ILE A 82 7.94 12.30 14.23
C ILE A 82 8.72 13.13 13.21
N GLU A 83 9.35 12.48 12.27
CA GLU A 83 9.91 13.08 11.06
C GLU A 83 8.86 13.03 9.97
N PHE A 84 8.46 14.17 9.43
CA PHE A 84 7.45 14.31 8.38
C PHE A 84 8.06 14.92 7.14
N ALA A 85 7.91 14.26 5.99
CA ALA A 85 8.34 14.78 4.70
C ALA A 85 7.31 14.46 3.62
N VAL A 86 6.87 15.48 2.89
CA VAL A 86 6.08 15.29 1.67
C VAL A 86 6.97 14.66 0.61
N ILE A 87 6.50 13.60 -0.04
CA ILE A 87 7.27 12.94 -1.08
C ILE A 87 7.35 13.85 -2.29
N PRO A 88 8.57 14.22 -2.76
CA PRO A 88 8.73 15.06 -3.93
C PRO A 88 8.11 14.39 -5.16
N TYR A 89 7.43 15.18 -5.98
CA TYR A 89 6.88 14.68 -7.23
C TYR A 89 7.98 14.30 -8.20
N GLY A 90 7.94 13.07 -8.69
CA GLY A 90 8.66 12.65 -9.87
C GLY A 90 7.67 12.50 -11.02
N PHE A 91 7.67 13.41 -11.98
CA PHE A 91 6.73 13.36 -13.09
C PHE A 91 7.32 12.61 -14.26
N ARG A 92 6.50 11.79 -14.91
CA ARG A 92 6.70 11.39 -16.28
C ARG A 92 6.28 12.59 -17.16
N TYR A 93 7.24 13.32 -17.69
CA TYR A 93 6.98 14.49 -18.51
C TYR A 93 7.02 14.13 -19.99
N PHE A 94 5.92 14.36 -20.69
CA PHE A 94 5.82 14.23 -22.13
C PHE A 94 5.57 15.61 -22.78
N PRO A 95 6.61 16.26 -23.30
CA PRO A 95 6.47 17.58 -23.89
C PRO A 95 5.58 17.62 -25.14
N GLU A 96 5.34 16.46 -25.78
CA GLU A 96 4.50 16.37 -26.98
C GLU A 96 3.00 16.40 -26.68
N LEU A 97 2.62 16.18 -25.45
CA LEU A 97 1.24 16.25 -25.02
C LEU A 97 0.93 17.68 -24.60
N GLU A 98 0.42 18.49 -25.55
CA GLU A 98 -0.12 19.82 -25.24
C GLU A 98 -1.25 19.71 -24.21
N GLY A 99 -1.06 20.37 -23.11
CA GLY A 99 -1.97 20.38 -21.97
C GLY A 99 -1.32 19.76 -20.77
N ASP A 100 -1.55 20.42 -19.66
CA ASP A 100 -1.11 20.04 -18.33
C ASP A 100 -1.80 18.72 -17.96
N LYS A 101 -1.27 17.61 -18.43
CA LYS A 101 -1.71 16.30 -17.96
C LYS A 101 -1.22 16.14 -16.55
N ASP A 102 -2.10 16.50 -15.67
CA ASP A 102 -1.93 16.19 -14.28
C ASP A 102 -1.77 14.71 -14.13
N VAL A 103 -0.70 14.41 -13.52
CA VAL A 103 -0.45 13.14 -12.91
C VAL A 103 -1.66 12.82 -12.04
N GLY A 104 -2.22 11.66 -12.21
CA GLY A 104 -3.33 11.19 -11.40
C GLY A 104 -3.01 11.20 -9.92
N PRO A 105 -3.97 10.93 -9.05
CA PRO A 105 -3.76 11.00 -7.63
C PRO A 105 -2.60 10.11 -7.20
N TRP A 106 -1.62 10.76 -6.64
CA TRP A 106 -0.40 10.15 -6.13
C TRP A 106 -0.72 9.36 -4.86
N SER A 107 -0.48 8.07 -4.86
CA SER A 107 -0.82 7.22 -3.74
C SER A 107 0.22 6.13 -3.49
N SER A 108 0.31 5.67 -2.25
CA SER A 108 1.08 4.47 -1.88
C SER A 108 0.12 3.29 -1.76
N TRP A 109 0.51 2.16 -2.35
CA TRP A 109 -0.27 0.93 -2.34
C TRP A 109 0.56 -0.28 -1.91
N GLY A 110 1.87 -0.08 -1.77
CA GLY A 110 2.83 -1.12 -1.45
C GLY A 110 3.31 -1.09 -0.02
N GLN A 111 3.78 -2.22 0.42
CA GLN A 111 4.48 -2.37 1.69
C GLN A 111 5.86 -1.72 1.60
N ALA A 112 6.51 -1.55 2.75
CA ALA A 112 7.87 -1.04 2.81
C ALA A 112 8.86 -2.11 3.25
N CYS A 113 10.13 -1.92 2.93
CA CYS A 113 11.23 -2.68 3.50
C CYS A 113 12.27 -1.77 4.14
N TYR A 114 13.08 -2.32 5.01
CA TYR A 114 14.21 -1.66 5.63
C TYR A 114 15.52 -2.33 5.21
N TYR A 115 16.50 -1.52 4.81
CA TYR A 115 17.84 -1.97 4.47
C TYR A 115 18.83 -1.52 5.55
N PRO A 116 19.25 -2.42 6.47
CA PRO A 116 20.05 -2.07 7.64
C PRO A 116 21.44 -1.53 7.29
N ALA A 117 22.04 -2.06 6.21
CA ALA A 117 23.42 -1.70 5.83
C ALA A 117 23.59 -0.21 5.53
N GLU A 118 22.56 0.44 4.96
CA GLU A 118 22.56 1.88 4.66
C GLU A 118 21.62 2.66 5.57
N LYS A 119 20.88 2.02 6.47
CA LYS A 119 19.82 2.60 7.30
C LYS A 119 18.76 3.34 6.48
N LYS A 120 18.24 2.66 5.47
CA LYS A 120 17.26 3.19 4.54
C LYS A 120 15.99 2.38 4.54
N PHE A 121 14.87 3.09 4.39
CA PHE A 121 13.58 2.48 4.07
C PHE A 121 13.26 2.66 2.60
N PHE A 122 12.61 1.65 2.02
CA PHE A 122 12.11 1.67 0.66
C PHE A 122 10.62 1.35 0.64
N GLY A 123 9.88 2.09 -0.15
CA GLY A 123 8.48 1.88 -0.43
C GLY A 123 8.18 2.28 -1.86
N ALA A 124 6.91 2.45 -2.19
CA ALA A 124 6.52 2.88 -3.52
C ALA A 124 5.35 3.85 -3.49
N VAL A 125 5.34 4.74 -4.47
CA VAL A 125 4.21 5.61 -4.77
C VAL A 125 3.91 5.56 -6.26
N GLY A 126 2.65 5.75 -6.62
CA GLY A 126 2.26 5.73 -8.01
C GLY A 126 0.83 6.20 -8.21
N ASP A 127 0.39 6.12 -9.45
CA ASP A 127 -0.95 6.54 -9.81
C ASP A 127 -2.01 5.55 -9.29
N HIS A 128 -3.10 6.06 -8.77
CA HIS A 128 -4.27 5.23 -8.42
C HIS A 128 -5.31 5.22 -9.53
N GLY A 129 -5.04 5.88 -10.58
CA GLY A 129 -6.21 5.91 -11.18
C GLY A 129 -6.41 6.03 -12.63
N TRP A 130 -6.03 6.78 -13.43
CA TRP A 130 -6.97 6.89 -14.52
C TRP A 130 -6.38 7.36 -15.86
N TYR A 131 -5.30 8.11 -15.86
CA TYR A 131 -4.95 8.82 -17.09
C TYR A 131 -3.48 8.79 -17.49
N ASP A 132 -2.57 8.63 -16.54
CA ASP A 132 -1.14 8.62 -16.84
C ASP A 132 -0.38 7.78 -15.81
N PRO A 133 -0.10 6.51 -16.11
CA PRO A 133 0.58 5.62 -15.18
C PRO A 133 1.95 6.19 -14.81
N ASN A 134 2.16 6.34 -13.52
CA ASN A 134 3.36 6.92 -12.93
C ASN A 134 3.73 6.13 -11.69
N LEU A 135 4.95 5.60 -11.67
CA LEU A 135 5.40 4.69 -10.63
C LEU A 135 6.82 5.00 -10.21
N HIS A 136 7.03 5.22 -8.92
CA HIS A 136 8.34 5.40 -8.32
C HIS A 136 8.56 4.47 -7.14
N VAL A 137 9.77 3.95 -7.02
CA VAL A 137 10.30 3.50 -5.74
C VAL A 137 10.71 4.73 -4.95
N VAL A 138 10.39 4.74 -3.67
CA VAL A 138 10.71 5.81 -2.73
C VAL A 138 11.80 5.32 -1.79
N GLU A 139 12.85 6.12 -1.62
CA GLU A 139 13.93 5.89 -0.67
C GLU A 139 13.87 6.95 0.43
N TYR A 140 13.81 6.52 1.70
CA TYR A 140 14.00 7.39 2.86
C TYR A 140 15.35 7.09 3.51
N ASP A 141 16.19 8.11 3.59
CA ASP A 141 17.51 8.06 4.23
C ASP A 141 17.40 8.52 5.69
N CYS A 142 17.57 7.59 6.63
CA CYS A 142 17.47 7.89 8.06
C CYS A 142 18.57 8.83 8.57
N ALA A 143 19.73 8.86 7.94
CA ALA A 143 20.82 9.71 8.35
C ALA A 143 20.63 11.16 7.87
N ALA A 144 20.09 11.32 6.67
CA ALA A 144 19.78 12.62 6.11
C ALA A 144 18.41 13.15 6.55
N ALA A 145 17.56 12.31 7.16
CA ALA A 145 16.15 12.56 7.42
C ALA A 145 15.43 13.11 6.17
N SER A 146 15.51 12.40 5.07
CA SER A 146 14.99 12.87 3.80
C SER A 146 14.46 11.74 2.93
N VAL A 147 13.43 12.03 2.14
CA VAL A 147 12.80 11.15 1.18
C VAL A 147 13.09 11.62 -0.25
N ARG A 148 13.26 10.67 -1.16
CA ARG A 148 13.37 10.94 -2.59
C ARG A 148 12.64 9.87 -3.40
N CYS A 149 12.15 10.25 -4.57
CA CYS A 149 11.73 9.32 -5.61
C CYS A 149 12.96 8.87 -6.40
N LEU A 150 13.04 7.56 -6.67
CA LEU A 150 13.98 7.01 -7.64
C LEU A 150 13.41 7.23 -9.06
N PRO A 151 14.18 7.00 -10.13
CA PRO A 151 13.71 7.16 -11.50
C PRO A 151 12.36 6.49 -11.77
N GLU A 152 11.53 7.15 -12.56
CA GLU A 152 10.17 6.69 -12.89
C GLU A 152 10.21 5.43 -13.75
N ILE A 153 9.45 4.40 -13.33
CA ILE A 153 9.53 3.03 -13.88
C ILE A 153 9.11 2.97 -15.36
N ASN A 154 8.03 3.65 -15.75
CA ASN A 154 7.60 3.60 -17.16
C ASN A 154 8.58 4.27 -18.10
N THR A 155 9.29 5.29 -17.61
CA THR A 155 10.40 5.92 -18.35
C THR A 155 11.56 4.94 -18.52
N LEU A 156 11.89 4.16 -17.48
CA LEU A 156 12.91 3.11 -17.56
C LEU A 156 12.52 1.98 -18.52
N LEU A 157 11.23 1.66 -18.60
CA LEU A 157 10.66 0.66 -19.50
C LEU A 157 10.40 1.22 -20.91
N GLU A 158 10.82 2.46 -21.21
CA GLU A 158 10.65 3.13 -22.50
C GLU A 158 9.19 3.15 -22.99
N ARG A 159 8.22 3.21 -22.04
CA ARG A 159 6.80 3.29 -22.36
C ARG A 159 6.47 4.63 -23.00
N LYS A 160 5.69 4.59 -24.06
CA LYS A 160 5.20 5.80 -24.73
C LYS A 160 4.01 6.40 -23.97
N PRO A 161 3.71 7.69 -24.18
CA PRO A 161 2.62 8.38 -23.51
C PRO A 161 1.23 7.75 -23.73
N GLU A 162 1.01 7.22 -24.92
CA GLU A 162 -0.23 6.56 -25.32
C GLU A 162 -0.35 5.12 -24.86
N GLU A 163 0.76 4.52 -24.39
CA GLU A 163 0.79 3.16 -23.88
C GLU A 163 0.38 3.14 -22.43
N PHE A 164 -0.47 2.18 -22.11
CA PHE A 164 -0.80 1.86 -20.75
C PHE A 164 0.43 1.27 -20.04
N GLY A 165 0.64 1.61 -18.79
CA GLY A 165 1.88 1.23 -18.10
C GLY A 165 1.70 0.81 -16.66
N GLU A 166 2.82 0.75 -15.96
CA GLU A 166 2.93 0.34 -14.59
C GLU A 166 2.59 1.51 -13.66
N ALA A 167 1.72 1.28 -12.69
CA ALA A 167 1.29 2.33 -11.77
C ALA A 167 1.57 2.05 -10.31
N LYS A 168 1.84 0.80 -9.95
CA LYS A 168 1.98 0.41 -8.54
C LYS A 168 3.02 -0.68 -8.34
N ILE A 169 3.67 -0.62 -7.18
CA ILE A 169 4.30 -1.75 -6.52
C ILE A 169 3.47 -2.01 -5.28
N HIS A 170 2.70 -3.09 -5.26
CA HIS A 170 1.67 -3.32 -4.25
C HIS A 170 2.07 -4.38 -3.21
N GLY A 171 3.05 -5.22 -3.52
CA GLY A 171 3.59 -6.23 -2.63
C GLY A 171 4.68 -5.70 -1.70
N TYR A 172 5.45 -6.61 -1.15
CA TYR A 172 6.63 -6.30 -0.36
C TYR A 172 7.86 -6.20 -1.27
N PRO A 173 8.45 -5.03 -1.48
CA PRO A 173 9.79 -4.98 -2.02
C PRO A 173 10.73 -5.64 -1.01
N ASP A 174 11.46 -6.65 -1.46
CA ASP A 174 12.33 -7.45 -0.60
C ASP A 174 13.79 -7.32 -1.02
N VAL A 175 14.70 -7.17 -0.05
CA VAL A 175 16.14 -7.20 -0.31
C VAL A 175 16.62 -8.64 -0.36
N TYR A 176 17.24 -8.99 -1.48
CA TYR A 176 17.86 -10.30 -1.69
C TYR A 176 19.06 -10.18 -2.63
N ARG A 177 20.10 -10.97 -2.39
CA ARG A 177 21.29 -11.07 -3.25
C ARG A 177 21.40 -12.49 -3.81
N ALA A 178 21.21 -12.60 -5.11
CA ALA A 178 21.44 -13.87 -5.81
C ALA A 178 22.93 -14.22 -5.90
N PRO A 179 23.30 -15.50 -6.03
CA PRO A 179 24.69 -15.94 -6.11
C PRO A 179 25.52 -15.32 -7.24
N TYR A 180 24.87 -14.90 -8.33
CA TYR A 180 25.53 -14.23 -9.47
C TYR A 180 25.66 -12.71 -9.29
N GLN A 181 24.98 -12.11 -8.31
CA GLN A 181 24.97 -10.68 -8.04
C GLN A 181 26.13 -10.30 -7.10
N LYS A 182 26.74 -9.14 -7.35
CA LYS A 182 27.79 -8.59 -6.48
C LYS A 182 27.22 -7.88 -5.27
N ASN A 183 26.07 -7.25 -5.45
CA ASN A 183 25.43 -6.35 -4.50
C ASN A 183 24.06 -6.89 -4.06
N ASP A 184 23.52 -6.33 -3.00
CA ASP A 184 22.14 -6.54 -2.60
C ASP A 184 21.20 -5.80 -3.56
N HIS A 185 20.11 -6.44 -3.92
CA HIS A 185 19.09 -5.88 -4.78
C HIS A 185 17.75 -5.82 -4.07
N LEU A 186 17.01 -4.75 -4.31
CA LEU A 186 15.61 -4.62 -3.94
C LEU A 186 14.77 -5.23 -5.06
N TRP A 187 14.07 -6.33 -4.78
CA TRP A 187 13.26 -7.07 -5.75
C TRP A 187 11.78 -6.73 -5.62
N PHE A 188 11.09 -6.55 -6.74
CA PHE A 188 9.67 -6.26 -6.77
C PHE A 188 9.03 -6.66 -8.11
N CYS A 189 7.69 -6.72 -8.11
CA CYS A 189 6.89 -6.81 -9.31
C CYS A 189 6.02 -5.57 -9.46
N THR A 190 5.69 -5.23 -10.69
CA THR A 190 4.83 -4.09 -11.02
C THR A 190 3.38 -4.52 -11.24
N TYR A 191 2.49 -3.52 -11.18
CA TYR A 191 1.06 -3.67 -11.26
C TYR A 191 0.45 -2.49 -12.03
N TRP A 192 -0.62 -2.73 -12.82
CA TRP A 192 -1.27 -1.68 -13.61
C TRP A 192 -2.03 -0.65 -12.77
N CYS A 193 -2.50 0.43 -13.41
CA CYS A 193 -3.16 1.53 -12.71
C CYS A 193 -4.67 1.38 -12.54
N ARG A 194 -5.38 0.71 -13.43
CA ARG A 194 -6.83 0.56 -13.34
C ARG A 194 -7.27 -0.59 -12.46
N TYR A 195 -8.44 -0.44 -11.90
CA TYR A 195 -9.12 -1.46 -11.10
C TYR A 195 -10.55 -1.65 -11.65
N PRO A 196 -11.14 -2.85 -11.67
CA PRO A 196 -10.56 -4.10 -11.18
C PRO A 196 -9.71 -4.85 -12.22
N GLU A 197 -9.89 -4.58 -13.50
CA GLU A 197 -9.28 -5.36 -14.59
C GLU A 197 -8.70 -4.47 -15.67
N PRO A 198 -7.53 -4.83 -16.27
CA PRO A 198 -7.13 -4.22 -17.51
C PRO A 198 -8.17 -4.57 -18.57
N LEU A 199 -8.64 -3.56 -19.28
CA LEU A 199 -9.59 -3.74 -20.36
C LEU A 199 -8.82 -4.16 -21.64
N GLU A 200 -9.52 -4.76 -22.60
CA GLU A 200 -8.90 -5.16 -23.88
C GLU A 200 -8.17 -3.99 -24.57
N HIS A 201 -8.67 -2.78 -24.44
CA HIS A 201 -7.99 -1.61 -25.00
C HIS A 201 -6.67 -1.26 -24.30
N ASP A 202 -6.49 -1.62 -23.02
CA ASP A 202 -5.25 -1.39 -22.29
C ASP A 202 -4.15 -2.29 -22.85
N PHE A 203 -4.49 -3.53 -23.18
CA PHE A 203 -3.58 -4.44 -23.89
C PHE A 203 -3.34 -4.01 -25.35
N ALA A 204 -4.36 -3.50 -26.02
CA ALA A 204 -4.24 -2.96 -27.37
C ALA A 204 -3.38 -1.69 -27.42
N SER A 205 -3.29 -0.93 -26.33
CA SER A 205 -2.43 0.24 -26.19
C SER A 205 -1.00 -0.07 -25.73
N GLY A 206 -0.60 -1.35 -25.73
CA GLY A 206 0.79 -1.75 -25.49
C GLY A 206 1.10 -2.34 -24.12
N TYR A 207 0.14 -2.37 -23.17
CA TYR A 207 0.37 -3.04 -21.89
C TYR A 207 0.50 -4.56 -22.08
N THR A 208 1.63 -5.12 -21.70
CA THR A 208 1.92 -6.55 -21.89
C THR A 208 1.73 -7.38 -20.63
N GLY A 209 1.78 -6.77 -19.48
CA GLY A 209 1.72 -7.42 -18.16
C GLY A 209 2.73 -6.77 -17.19
N GLY A 210 2.62 -7.10 -15.91
CA GLY A 210 3.52 -6.63 -14.87
C GLY A 210 4.90 -7.25 -14.97
N HIS A 211 5.94 -6.43 -14.79
CA HIS A 211 7.34 -6.80 -14.89
C HIS A 211 7.88 -7.35 -13.56
N ILE A 212 8.89 -8.20 -13.64
CA ILE A 212 9.81 -8.49 -12.55
C ILE A 212 10.97 -7.52 -12.66
N MET A 213 11.26 -6.80 -11.60
CA MET A 213 12.34 -5.81 -11.57
C MET A 213 13.19 -5.94 -10.32
N SER A 214 14.41 -5.46 -10.40
CA SER A 214 15.24 -5.21 -9.23
C SER A 214 15.98 -3.88 -9.31
N TYR A 215 16.32 -3.34 -8.15
CA TYR A 215 17.16 -2.16 -8.00
C TYR A 215 18.42 -2.53 -7.26
N ASP A 216 19.58 -2.38 -7.90
CA ASP A 216 20.89 -2.61 -7.27
C ASP A 216 21.17 -1.50 -6.25
N LEU A 217 21.25 -1.87 -4.99
CA LEU A 217 21.39 -0.93 -3.88
C LEU A 217 22.73 -0.21 -3.85
N ALA A 218 23.75 -0.74 -4.50
CA ALA A 218 25.09 -0.13 -4.57
C ALA A 218 25.31 0.70 -5.85
N SER A 219 25.03 0.13 -7.04
CA SER A 219 25.20 0.85 -8.32
C SER A 219 24.07 1.86 -8.58
N LYS A 220 22.93 1.73 -7.88
CA LYS A 220 21.75 2.56 -8.03
C LYS A 220 21.08 2.42 -9.41
N GLU A 221 21.16 1.24 -10.00
CA GLU A 221 20.62 0.89 -11.31
C GLU A 221 19.43 -0.05 -11.18
N PHE A 222 18.41 0.17 -12.03
CA PHE A 222 17.30 -0.76 -12.20
C PHE A 222 17.63 -1.82 -13.25
N LEU A 223 17.17 -3.04 -12.99
CA LEU A 223 17.21 -4.15 -13.92
C LEU A 223 15.79 -4.66 -14.16
N ASP A 224 15.42 -4.80 -15.43
CA ASP A 224 14.16 -5.40 -15.87
C ASP A 224 14.40 -6.83 -16.35
N TYR A 225 13.65 -7.77 -15.78
CA TYR A 225 13.67 -9.19 -16.17
C TYR A 225 12.48 -9.56 -17.07
N GLY A 226 11.69 -8.56 -17.45
CA GLY A 226 10.57 -8.70 -18.35
C GLY A 226 9.27 -9.17 -17.69
N VAL A 227 8.31 -9.50 -18.55
CA VAL A 227 6.95 -9.93 -18.18
C VAL A 227 6.90 -11.45 -18.09
N PRO A 228 6.74 -12.05 -16.89
CA PRO A 228 6.77 -13.50 -16.73
C PRO A 228 5.51 -14.20 -17.22
N LEU A 229 4.38 -13.50 -17.26
CA LEU A 229 3.11 -13.99 -17.76
C LEU A 229 2.36 -12.84 -18.45
N VAL A 230 2.18 -12.98 -19.76
CA VAL A 230 1.48 -11.98 -20.56
C VAL A 230 0.05 -11.79 -20.07
N ARG A 231 -0.41 -10.55 -20.02
CA ARG A 231 -1.73 -10.14 -19.50
C ARG A 231 -1.95 -10.41 -18.01
N ALA A 232 -0.92 -10.76 -17.26
CA ALA A 232 -0.96 -10.82 -15.80
C ALA A 232 -0.39 -9.55 -15.18
N SER A 233 -0.74 -9.31 -13.92
CA SER A 233 -0.23 -8.19 -13.15
C SER A 233 -0.18 -8.58 -11.68
N TRP A 234 0.75 -7.99 -10.92
CA TRP A 234 1.17 -8.55 -9.65
C TRP A 234 0.83 -7.62 -8.46
N PRO A 235 -0.46 -7.56 -8.06
CA PRO A 235 -0.89 -6.75 -6.91
C PRO A 235 -0.30 -7.21 -5.57
N TYR A 236 0.33 -8.36 -5.54
CA TYR A 236 1.07 -8.83 -4.40
C TYR A 236 2.26 -9.70 -4.81
N HIS A 237 3.39 -9.47 -4.20
CA HIS A 237 4.61 -10.25 -4.41
C HIS A 237 5.46 -10.27 -3.16
N ARG A 238 6.31 -11.30 -3.03
CA ARG A 238 7.29 -11.48 -1.96
C ARG A 238 8.43 -12.39 -2.38
N VAL A 239 9.59 -12.24 -1.73
CA VAL A 239 10.74 -13.13 -1.92
C VAL A 239 10.86 -14.09 -0.75
N ASP A 240 10.94 -15.41 -1.05
CA ASP A 240 11.54 -16.40 -0.17
C ASP A 240 13.06 -16.21 -0.22
N ARG A 241 13.63 -15.60 0.80
CA ARG A 241 15.05 -15.27 0.85
C ARG A 241 15.95 -16.48 1.10
N GLN A 242 15.38 -17.56 1.66
CA GLN A 242 16.14 -18.81 1.87
C GLN A 242 16.39 -19.55 0.56
N ARG A 243 15.40 -19.50 -0.35
CA ARG A 243 15.45 -20.22 -1.63
C ARG A 243 15.73 -19.32 -2.82
N GLY A 244 15.61 -18.02 -2.67
CA GLY A 244 15.71 -17.06 -3.78
C GLY A 244 14.56 -17.21 -4.77
N ILE A 245 13.34 -17.39 -4.28
CA ILE A 245 12.14 -17.48 -5.13
C ILE A 245 11.30 -16.23 -4.93
N LEU A 246 11.03 -15.51 -6.02
CA LEU A 246 10.06 -14.45 -6.05
C LEU A 246 8.68 -15.04 -6.37
N TYR A 247 7.74 -14.82 -5.47
CA TYR A 247 6.34 -15.18 -5.66
C TYR A 247 5.51 -13.96 -6.04
N GLY A 248 4.55 -14.16 -6.94
CA GLY A 248 3.54 -13.17 -7.28
C GLY A 248 2.14 -13.79 -7.32
N ILE A 249 1.13 -13.04 -6.89
CA ILE A 249 -0.28 -13.39 -7.06
C ILE A 249 -1.01 -12.26 -7.75
N GLY A 250 -1.86 -12.63 -8.71
CA GLY A 250 -2.70 -11.72 -9.47
C GLY A 250 -4.13 -11.68 -8.96
N MET A 251 -4.92 -10.77 -9.52
CA MET A 251 -6.31 -10.56 -9.10
C MET A 251 -7.28 -11.61 -9.61
N PHE A 252 -6.91 -12.34 -10.68
CA PHE A 252 -7.81 -13.26 -11.38
C PHE A 252 -7.33 -14.70 -11.32
N GLY A 253 -6.50 -15.02 -10.33
CA GLY A 253 -5.93 -16.34 -10.12
C GLY A 253 -4.60 -16.55 -10.79
N GLU A 254 -3.93 -15.50 -11.22
CA GLU A 254 -2.56 -15.56 -11.67
C GLU A 254 -1.64 -15.88 -10.50
N PHE A 255 -0.71 -16.77 -10.72
CA PHE A 255 0.35 -17.11 -9.79
C PHE A 255 1.69 -17.15 -10.51
N LEU A 256 2.72 -16.70 -9.82
CA LEU A 256 4.11 -16.70 -10.24
C LEU A 256 5.00 -17.30 -9.15
N ALA A 257 5.88 -18.21 -9.53
CA ALA A 257 7.06 -18.58 -8.78
C ALA A 257 8.27 -18.48 -9.72
N TRP A 258 9.13 -17.50 -9.47
CA TRP A 258 10.31 -17.23 -10.27
C TRP A 258 11.59 -17.43 -9.46
N ASP A 259 12.46 -18.31 -9.96
CA ASP A 259 13.76 -18.59 -9.33
C ASP A 259 14.75 -17.48 -9.68
N ILE A 260 14.99 -16.60 -8.71
CA ILE A 260 15.92 -15.48 -8.84
C ILE A 260 17.34 -15.99 -9.13
N ASN A 261 17.74 -17.08 -8.49
CA ASN A 261 19.11 -17.60 -8.58
C ASN A 261 19.45 -18.15 -9.97
N ARG A 262 18.43 -18.67 -10.67
CA ARG A 262 18.55 -19.23 -12.01
C ARG A 262 18.00 -18.33 -13.10
N GLN A 263 17.24 -17.30 -12.73
CA GLN A 263 16.50 -16.45 -13.65
C GLN A 263 15.49 -17.26 -14.51
N GLU A 264 14.79 -18.18 -13.88
CA GLU A 264 13.86 -19.10 -14.54
C GLU A 264 12.49 -19.09 -13.89
N ILE A 265 11.45 -19.25 -14.71
CA ILE A 265 10.09 -19.46 -14.23
C ILE A 265 9.98 -20.90 -13.72
N LYS A 266 9.73 -21.08 -12.41
CA LYS A 266 9.35 -22.37 -11.84
C LYS A 266 7.89 -22.68 -12.14
N TRP A 267 7.04 -21.67 -12.00
CA TRP A 267 5.61 -21.75 -12.33
C TRP A 267 5.08 -20.36 -12.69
N ALA A 268 4.31 -20.27 -13.76
CA ALA A 268 3.52 -19.09 -14.11
C ALA A 268 2.25 -19.52 -14.85
N GLY A 269 1.10 -19.00 -14.45
CA GLY A 269 -0.17 -19.34 -15.06
C GLY A 269 -1.37 -18.89 -14.25
N TYR A 270 -2.52 -19.45 -14.60
CA TYR A 270 -3.79 -19.21 -13.91
C TYR A 270 -4.15 -20.43 -13.08
N LEU A 271 -4.46 -20.20 -11.82
CA LEU A 271 -5.00 -21.23 -10.96
C LEU A 271 -6.41 -21.64 -11.41
N PRO A 272 -6.82 -22.89 -11.17
CA PRO A 272 -8.21 -23.30 -11.36
C PRO A 272 -9.17 -22.36 -10.64
N PRO A 273 -10.40 -22.15 -11.16
CA PRO A 273 -11.36 -21.22 -10.56
C PRO A 273 -11.64 -21.46 -9.08
N GLU A 274 -11.59 -22.71 -8.64
CA GLU A 274 -11.77 -23.14 -7.26
C GLU A 274 -10.59 -22.76 -6.35
N MET A 275 -9.42 -22.47 -6.92
CA MET A 275 -8.18 -22.11 -6.20
C MET A 275 -7.76 -20.65 -6.40
N LYS A 276 -8.61 -19.80 -6.95
CA LYS A 276 -8.24 -18.41 -7.22
C LYS A 276 -7.87 -17.63 -5.97
N TRP A 277 -6.76 -16.94 -6.05
CA TRP A 277 -6.27 -16.04 -5.01
C TRP A 277 -6.52 -14.57 -5.40
N PHE A 278 -7.26 -13.87 -4.58
CA PHE A 278 -7.53 -12.45 -4.83
C PHE A 278 -7.17 -11.54 -3.65
N ASN A 279 -6.70 -12.08 -2.57
CA ASN A 279 -6.65 -11.36 -1.30
C ASN A 279 -5.44 -10.45 -1.08
N ARG A 280 -4.49 -10.37 -2.00
CA ARG A 280 -3.26 -9.59 -1.86
C ARG A 280 -2.48 -9.94 -0.56
N CYS A 281 -2.48 -11.20 -0.20
CA CYS A 281 -1.84 -11.70 1.00
C CYS A 281 -1.20 -13.05 0.71
N LEU A 282 0.10 -13.17 0.91
CA LEU A 282 0.86 -14.38 0.67
C LEU A 282 1.84 -14.59 1.83
N LEU A 283 1.54 -15.54 2.69
CA LEU A 283 2.42 -15.98 3.77
C LEU A 283 3.50 -16.88 3.18
N ILE A 284 4.76 -16.56 3.38
CA ILE A 284 5.87 -17.41 2.96
C ILE A 284 6.57 -17.94 4.20
N ASP A 285 6.43 -19.23 4.43
CA ASP A 285 7.19 -19.90 5.46
C ASP A 285 8.59 -20.27 4.94
N GLU A 286 9.55 -19.40 5.15
CA GLU A 286 10.94 -19.60 4.69
C GLU A 286 11.56 -20.88 5.27
N ALA A 287 11.07 -21.40 6.41
CA ALA A 287 11.60 -22.65 6.98
C ALA A 287 11.19 -23.88 6.15
N SER A 288 9.92 -24.02 5.82
CA SER A 288 9.42 -25.12 4.99
C SER A 288 9.50 -24.83 3.48
N GLY A 289 9.51 -23.55 3.09
CA GLY A 289 9.42 -23.08 1.71
C GLY A 289 8.02 -22.98 1.16
N LEU A 290 7.00 -23.32 1.96
CA LEU A 290 5.62 -23.27 1.51
C LEU A 290 5.09 -21.83 1.49
N ALA A 291 4.34 -21.52 0.46
CA ALA A 291 3.64 -20.24 0.33
C ALA A 291 2.13 -20.47 0.48
N TYR A 292 1.47 -19.66 1.33
CA TYR A 292 0.06 -19.83 1.69
C TYR A 292 -0.75 -18.59 1.38
N SER A 293 -1.97 -18.79 0.88
CA SER A 293 -2.97 -17.75 0.72
C SER A 293 -4.37 -18.35 0.88
N ASN A 294 -5.42 -17.53 0.90
CA ASN A 294 -6.78 -18.05 0.89
C ASN A 294 -7.55 -17.54 -0.32
N ASN A 295 -8.49 -18.33 -0.79
CA ASN A 295 -9.41 -17.92 -1.84
C ASN A 295 -10.34 -16.81 -1.31
N ALA A 296 -10.36 -15.67 -2.00
CA ALA A 296 -11.22 -14.55 -1.63
C ALA A 296 -12.59 -14.61 -2.32
N PHE A 297 -12.67 -15.32 -3.42
CA PHE A 297 -13.91 -15.47 -4.20
C PHE A 297 -14.31 -16.93 -4.28
N GLY A 298 -15.49 -17.21 -3.84
CA GLY A 298 -16.06 -18.54 -3.88
C GLY A 298 -16.84 -18.86 -2.60
N GLU A 299 -17.54 -19.96 -2.63
CA GLU A 299 -18.26 -20.47 -1.45
C GLU A 299 -17.32 -21.00 -0.39
N SER A 300 -16.16 -21.50 -0.80
CA SER A 300 -15.10 -22.03 0.07
C SER A 300 -13.98 -21.01 0.23
N GLN A 301 -13.59 -20.76 1.48
CA GLN A 301 -12.46 -19.89 1.85
C GLN A 301 -11.22 -20.73 2.20
N LYS A 302 -10.98 -21.81 1.47
CA LYS A 302 -9.85 -22.72 1.69
C LYS A 302 -8.53 -21.98 1.71
N ILE A 303 -7.65 -22.41 2.60
CA ILE A 303 -6.24 -22.02 2.54
C ILE A 303 -5.57 -22.90 1.50
N ILE A 304 -4.83 -22.27 0.59
CA ILE A 304 -4.11 -22.91 -0.48
C ILE A 304 -2.62 -22.79 -0.20
N ALA A 305 -1.90 -23.88 -0.29
CA ALA A 305 -0.45 -23.93 -0.16
C ALA A 305 0.19 -24.27 -1.52
N TYR A 306 1.27 -23.57 -1.83
CA TYR A 306 2.17 -23.93 -2.93
C TYR A 306 3.48 -24.48 -2.39
N ASP A 307 3.89 -25.63 -2.94
CA ASP A 307 5.15 -26.31 -2.61
C ASP A 307 6.13 -26.13 -3.79
N PRO A 308 7.18 -25.29 -3.65
CA PRO A 308 8.10 -25.03 -4.75
C PRO A 308 9.01 -26.21 -5.08
N ASP A 309 9.26 -27.14 -4.14
CA ASP A 309 10.12 -28.29 -4.38
C ASP A 309 9.40 -29.34 -5.23
N ARG A 310 8.08 -29.47 -5.04
CA ARG A 310 7.23 -30.37 -5.82
C ARG A 310 6.52 -29.67 -6.96
N ASN A 311 6.61 -28.34 -7.03
CA ASN A 311 5.95 -27.48 -8.01
C ASN A 311 4.44 -27.74 -8.10
N ARG A 312 3.74 -27.77 -6.96
CA ARG A 312 2.32 -28.11 -6.89
C ARG A 312 1.58 -27.33 -5.82
N PHE A 313 0.28 -27.19 -6.07
CA PHE A 313 -0.67 -26.64 -5.11
C PHE A 313 -1.37 -27.74 -4.32
N ARG A 314 -1.81 -27.41 -3.12
CA ARG A 314 -2.75 -28.21 -2.34
C ARG A 314 -3.68 -27.31 -1.53
N GLU A 315 -4.89 -27.74 -1.29
CA GLU A 315 -5.79 -27.13 -0.34
C GLU A 315 -5.55 -27.70 1.06
N LEU A 316 -5.62 -26.85 2.07
CA LEU A 316 -5.69 -27.30 3.45
C LEU A 316 -7.11 -27.80 3.77
N PRO A 317 -7.28 -28.71 4.77
CA PRO A 317 -8.56 -29.33 5.05
C PRO A 317 -9.57 -28.45 5.78
N PHE A 318 -9.35 -27.13 5.84
CA PHE A 318 -10.20 -26.17 6.52
C PHE A 318 -10.33 -24.87 5.72
N ASP A 319 -11.42 -24.17 5.98
CA ASP A 319 -11.66 -22.83 5.48
C ASP A 319 -11.15 -21.78 6.47
N MET A 320 -10.93 -20.56 5.97
CA MET A 320 -10.73 -19.40 6.84
C MET A 320 -11.99 -19.19 7.69
N PRO A 321 -11.89 -19.09 9.02
CA PRO A 321 -13.05 -18.84 9.87
C PRO A 321 -13.75 -17.53 9.50
N LYS A 322 -15.08 -17.53 9.62
CA LYS A 322 -15.88 -16.31 9.41
C LYS A 322 -15.58 -15.26 10.47
N ASP A 323 -15.76 -14.01 10.09
CA ASP A 323 -15.76 -12.90 11.04
C ASP A 323 -16.79 -13.15 12.15
N ARG A 324 -16.39 -13.00 13.42
CA ARG A 324 -17.25 -13.30 14.56
C ARG A 324 -18.37 -12.28 14.75
N GLN A 325 -18.12 -11.01 14.42
CA GLN A 325 -19.07 -9.94 14.64
C GLN A 325 -20.15 -9.92 13.54
N TYR A 326 -19.73 -10.07 12.27
CA TYR A 326 -20.63 -9.95 11.13
C TYR A 326 -21.08 -11.30 10.56
N ASN A 327 -20.51 -12.43 11.05
CA ASN A 327 -20.78 -13.78 10.57
C ASN A 327 -20.67 -13.93 9.04
N CYS A 328 -19.75 -13.20 8.43
CA CYS A 328 -19.51 -13.20 6.99
C CYS A 328 -18.13 -13.77 6.65
N ASN A 329 -17.94 -14.14 5.39
CA ASN A 329 -16.64 -14.57 4.89
C ASN A 329 -15.66 -13.40 4.91
N VAL A 330 -14.45 -13.68 5.34
CA VAL A 330 -13.32 -12.75 5.34
C VAL A 330 -12.12 -13.43 4.71
N TYR A 331 -11.16 -12.64 4.27
CA TYR A 331 -9.89 -13.15 3.79
C TYR A 331 -8.72 -12.42 4.46
N MET A 332 -7.56 -13.06 4.43
CA MET A 332 -6.32 -12.47 4.93
C MET A 332 -6.01 -11.20 4.13
N ARG A 333 -5.69 -10.09 4.81
CA ARG A 333 -5.44 -8.82 4.13
C ARG A 333 -4.03 -8.31 4.30
N CYS A 334 -3.48 -8.36 5.50
CA CYS A 334 -2.08 -8.08 5.77
C CYS A 334 -1.57 -9.03 6.84
N HIS A 335 -0.26 -9.16 6.93
CA HIS A 335 0.38 -10.08 7.86
C HIS A 335 1.81 -9.66 8.18
N THR A 336 2.36 -10.23 9.26
CA THR A 336 3.78 -10.12 9.58
C THR A 336 4.62 -10.78 8.49
N ARG A 337 5.77 -10.18 8.17
CA ARG A 337 6.62 -10.70 7.12
C ARG A 337 7.13 -12.12 7.39
N GLU A 338 7.43 -12.41 8.64
CA GLU A 338 8.03 -13.66 9.09
C GLU A 338 7.24 -14.27 10.23
N ARG A 339 7.40 -15.57 10.43
CA ARG A 339 6.97 -16.22 11.67
C ARG A 339 7.73 -15.62 12.84
N GLY A 340 7.02 -15.44 13.93
CA GLY A 340 7.67 -15.09 15.19
C GLY A 340 8.31 -16.28 15.90
N ALA A 341 8.93 -16.01 17.05
CA ALA A 341 9.46 -17.05 17.93
C ALA A 341 8.36 -17.99 18.46
N ASP A 342 7.10 -17.54 18.43
CA ASP A 342 5.90 -18.32 18.73
C ASP A 342 5.51 -19.32 17.63
N GLY A 343 6.23 -19.34 16.50
CA GLY A 343 5.93 -20.17 15.35
C GLY A 343 4.81 -19.67 14.46
N LEU A 344 4.19 -18.52 14.77
CA LEU A 344 3.00 -18.01 14.13
C LEU A 344 3.27 -16.85 13.16
N PHE A 345 2.50 -16.82 12.08
CA PHE A 345 2.21 -15.58 11.38
C PHE A 345 1.03 -14.90 12.04
N TRP A 346 1.11 -13.59 12.17
CA TRP A 346 0.02 -12.75 12.64
C TRP A 346 -0.45 -11.83 11.51
N GLY A 347 -1.73 -11.56 11.45
CA GLY A 347 -2.28 -10.71 10.42
C GLY A 347 -3.64 -10.15 10.74
N LEU A 348 -4.16 -9.32 9.84
CA LEU A 348 -5.51 -8.77 9.90
C LEU A 348 -6.32 -9.22 8.70
N THR A 349 -7.58 -9.52 8.95
CA THR A 349 -8.56 -9.79 7.91
C THR A 349 -9.02 -8.49 7.23
N THR A 350 -9.77 -8.60 6.16
CA THR A 350 -10.41 -7.44 5.50
C THR A 350 -11.31 -6.59 6.38
N LEU A 351 -11.80 -7.16 7.48
CA LEU A 351 -12.61 -6.45 8.46
C LEU A 351 -11.84 -6.02 9.71
N GLY A 352 -10.51 -6.18 9.72
CA GLY A 352 -9.64 -5.78 10.82
C GLY A 352 -9.61 -6.75 12.01
N SER A 353 -10.10 -7.98 11.83
CA SER A 353 -9.99 -9.03 12.86
C SER A 353 -8.59 -9.61 12.86
N LEU A 354 -8.01 -9.77 14.04
CA LEU A 354 -6.70 -10.40 14.20
C LEU A 354 -6.78 -11.87 13.83
N PHE A 355 -5.86 -12.36 13.03
CA PHE A 355 -5.70 -13.80 12.81
C PHE A 355 -4.28 -14.25 13.14
N SER A 356 -4.16 -15.53 13.49
CA SER A 356 -2.89 -16.23 13.58
C SER A 356 -2.90 -17.47 12.69
N PHE A 357 -1.77 -17.76 12.06
CA PHE A 357 -1.59 -18.97 11.26
C PHE A 357 -0.31 -19.69 11.66
N ASP A 358 -0.48 -20.95 12.04
CA ASP A 358 0.58 -21.91 12.33
C ASP A 358 0.80 -22.79 11.10
N PRO A 359 1.91 -22.61 10.35
CA PRO A 359 2.18 -23.42 9.17
C PRO A 359 2.62 -24.86 9.50
N GLU A 360 3.14 -25.14 10.69
CA GLU A 360 3.55 -26.50 11.11
C GLU A 360 2.35 -27.32 11.55
N GLY A 361 1.48 -26.73 12.37
CA GLY A 361 0.24 -27.35 12.82
C GLY A 361 -0.89 -27.25 11.79
N GLU A 362 -0.69 -26.52 10.71
CA GLU A 362 -1.72 -26.18 9.70
C GLU A 362 -3.00 -25.68 10.38
N LYS A 363 -2.85 -24.70 11.26
CA LYS A 363 -3.95 -24.17 12.07
C LYS A 363 -4.09 -22.68 11.85
N LEU A 364 -5.33 -22.23 11.64
CA LEU A 364 -5.67 -20.82 11.50
C LEU A 364 -6.75 -20.45 12.52
N GLU A 365 -6.51 -19.36 13.24
CA GLU A 365 -7.47 -18.80 14.18
C GLU A 365 -7.78 -17.36 13.79
N VAL A 366 -9.06 -16.96 13.91
CA VAL A 366 -9.51 -15.58 13.75
C VAL A 366 -10.09 -15.10 15.07
N GLY A 367 -9.50 -14.06 15.61
CA GLY A 367 -9.87 -13.42 16.87
C GLY A 367 -10.83 -12.25 16.68
N GLU A 368 -10.72 -11.28 17.57
CA GLU A 368 -11.53 -10.08 17.58
C GLU A 368 -10.96 -8.99 16.66
N ARG A 369 -11.79 -8.01 16.36
CA ARG A 369 -11.35 -6.79 15.67
C ARG A 369 -10.52 -5.95 16.63
N LEU A 370 -9.40 -5.43 16.13
CA LEU A 370 -8.50 -4.60 16.94
C LEU A 370 -8.89 -3.12 16.95
N TRP A 371 -9.79 -2.71 16.06
CA TRP A 371 -10.33 -1.36 15.98
C TRP A 371 -11.86 -1.39 16.08
N PRO A 372 -12.45 -0.74 17.11
CA PRO A 372 -13.88 -0.86 17.39
C PRO A 372 -14.79 0.00 16.52
N LEU A 373 -14.22 1.02 15.83
CA LEU A 373 -14.97 1.90 14.95
C LEU A 373 -15.04 1.34 13.52
N ASN A 374 -15.76 2.03 12.65
CA ASN A 374 -15.81 1.72 11.23
C ASN A 374 -14.43 1.87 10.59
N ASP A 375 -14.30 1.45 9.33
CA ASP A 375 -13.05 1.52 8.57
C ASP A 375 -11.85 0.85 9.27
N ALA A 376 -12.08 -0.30 9.92
CA ALA A 376 -11.02 -1.12 10.51
C ALA A 376 -10.09 -1.76 9.45
N TYR A 377 -10.31 -1.47 8.18
CA TYR A 377 -9.52 -1.99 7.07
C TYR A 377 -8.07 -1.55 7.16
N SER A 378 -7.19 -2.53 7.27
CA SER A 378 -5.75 -2.36 7.35
C SER A 378 -5.06 -3.22 6.31
N VAL A 379 -4.07 -2.67 5.63
CA VAL A 379 -3.40 -3.34 4.49
C VAL A 379 -1.94 -3.61 4.73
N THR A 380 -1.43 -3.15 5.85
CA THR A 380 -0.02 -3.27 6.21
C THR A 380 0.14 -3.43 7.71
N MET A 381 1.14 -4.18 8.09
CA MET A 381 1.58 -4.30 9.47
C MET A 381 3.04 -4.71 9.55
N ASP A 382 3.66 -4.43 10.67
CA ASP A 382 4.96 -4.99 11.03
C ASP A 382 4.97 -5.46 12.48
N ARG A 383 5.94 -6.28 12.85
CA ARG A 383 6.07 -6.86 14.19
C ARG A 383 7.37 -6.41 14.83
N SER A 384 7.33 -6.10 16.12
CA SER A 384 8.54 -5.79 16.88
C SER A 384 9.55 -6.95 16.86
N PRO A 385 10.85 -6.65 16.94
CA PRO A 385 11.91 -7.67 16.88
C PRO A 385 11.77 -8.77 17.95
N GLY A 386 11.34 -8.44 19.17
CA GLY A 386 11.08 -9.40 20.24
C GLY A 386 9.75 -10.14 20.07
N GLY A 387 8.93 -9.72 19.12
CA GLY A 387 7.74 -10.45 18.72
C GLY A 387 6.47 -10.14 19.49
N ARG A 388 6.52 -9.21 20.46
CA ARG A 388 5.38 -8.89 21.32
C ARG A 388 4.37 -7.96 20.68
N TYR A 389 4.83 -6.96 19.93
CA TYR A 389 3.98 -5.89 19.42
C TYR A 389 3.75 -5.98 17.90
N LEU A 390 2.52 -5.74 17.47
CA LEU A 390 2.16 -5.50 16.08
C LEU A 390 1.89 -4.02 15.88
N TYR A 391 2.38 -3.44 14.79
CA TYR A 391 2.18 -2.05 14.40
C TYR A 391 1.40 -1.99 13.10
N PHE A 392 0.35 -1.18 13.06
CA PHE A 392 -0.52 -1.05 11.90
C PHE A 392 -1.31 0.27 11.92
N GLY A 393 -1.96 0.60 10.81
CA GLY A 393 -2.92 1.69 10.69
C GLY A 393 -4.29 1.16 10.28
N VAL A 394 -5.31 1.96 10.43
CA VAL A 394 -6.68 1.67 9.98
C VAL A 394 -7.10 2.63 8.88
N ALA A 395 -8.27 2.40 8.28
CA ALA A 395 -8.85 3.24 7.23
C ALA A 395 -7.88 3.53 6.06
N SER A 396 -7.17 2.49 5.63
CA SER A 396 -6.06 2.60 4.66
C SER A 396 -6.44 3.26 3.33
N HIS A 397 -7.73 3.30 2.97
CA HIS A 397 -8.24 3.95 1.75
C HIS A 397 -8.36 5.48 1.86
N GLY A 398 -7.54 6.14 2.66
CA GLY A 398 -7.56 7.60 2.75
C GLY A 398 -8.63 8.17 3.68
N ARG A 399 -9.30 7.34 4.49
CA ARG A 399 -10.42 7.71 5.36
C ARG A 399 -10.06 7.75 6.84
N GLY A 400 -8.78 7.80 7.18
CA GLY A 400 -8.33 7.78 8.58
C GLY A 400 -8.53 9.09 9.34
N TYR A 401 -8.59 10.22 8.65
CA TYR A 401 -8.63 11.54 9.26
C TYR A 401 -9.84 11.80 10.19
N PRO A 402 -11.06 11.27 9.96
CA PRO A 402 -12.17 11.40 10.92
C PRO A 402 -11.90 10.70 12.26
N TYR A 403 -10.96 9.74 12.26
CA TYR A 403 -10.52 9.01 13.46
C TYR A 403 -9.18 9.52 14.00
N GLY A 404 -8.70 10.66 13.47
CA GLY A 404 -7.40 11.22 13.84
C GLY A 404 -6.22 10.56 13.15
N SER A 405 -6.40 9.72 12.14
CA SER A 405 -5.34 8.97 11.46
C SER A 405 -4.41 8.24 12.43
N PRO A 406 -4.91 7.29 13.21
CA PRO A 406 -4.19 6.71 14.32
C PRO A 406 -3.08 5.75 13.87
N VAL A 407 -1.94 5.81 14.55
CA VAL A 407 -0.86 4.82 14.49
C VAL A 407 -1.04 3.87 15.65
N LEU A 408 -1.24 2.59 15.38
CA LEU A 408 -1.65 1.60 16.36
C LEU A 408 -0.53 0.60 16.70
N GLN A 409 -0.47 0.22 17.95
CA GLN A 409 0.36 -0.85 18.49
C GLN A 409 -0.54 -1.85 19.24
N HIS A 410 -0.50 -3.13 18.86
CA HIS A 410 -1.21 -4.19 19.57
C HIS A 410 -0.23 -5.08 20.34
N ASP A 411 -0.50 -5.26 21.62
CA ASP A 411 0.26 -6.14 22.52
C ASP A 411 -0.32 -7.56 22.48
N LEU A 412 0.38 -8.46 21.79
CA LEU A 412 -0.03 -9.87 21.67
C LEU A 412 -0.09 -10.62 23.01
N LYS A 413 0.67 -10.17 24.01
CA LYS A 413 0.71 -10.79 25.34
C LYS A 413 -0.48 -10.40 26.21
N ASN A 414 -0.84 -9.13 26.16
CA ASN A 414 -1.89 -8.57 27.03
C ASN A 414 -3.23 -8.42 26.29
N HIS A 415 -3.27 -8.65 24.98
CA HIS A 415 -4.44 -8.46 24.12
C HIS A 415 -5.03 -7.04 24.21
N THR A 416 -4.16 -6.04 24.24
CA THR A 416 -4.54 -4.62 24.30
C THR A 416 -3.98 -3.87 23.12
N THR A 417 -4.73 -2.89 22.63
CA THR A 417 -4.30 -1.99 21.56
C THR A 417 -4.01 -0.60 22.14
N LYS A 418 -2.94 0.02 21.68
CA LYS A 418 -2.53 1.35 22.08
C LYS A 418 -2.41 2.23 20.84
N ILE A 419 -2.90 3.44 20.94
CA ILE A 419 -2.72 4.48 19.93
C ILE A 419 -1.44 5.24 20.29
N LEU A 420 -0.43 5.14 19.44
CA LEU A 420 0.87 5.79 19.64
C LEU A 420 0.84 7.25 19.25
N ALA A 421 0.07 7.59 18.23
CA ALA A 421 -0.12 8.96 17.78
C ALA A 421 -1.39 9.11 16.95
N PHE A 422 -1.95 10.31 16.98
CA PHE A 422 -2.92 10.82 16.04
C PHE A 422 -2.23 11.82 15.11
N LEU A 423 -2.17 11.51 13.80
CA LEU A 423 -1.50 12.40 12.82
C LEU A 423 -2.41 13.57 12.40
N HIS A 424 -3.73 13.36 12.42
CA HIS A 424 -4.72 14.40 12.19
C HIS A 424 -5.42 14.74 13.52
N PRO A 425 -5.68 16.00 13.86
CA PRO A 425 -5.60 17.20 13.02
C PRO A 425 -4.23 17.92 13.02
N TYR A 426 -3.24 17.47 13.78
CA TYR A 426 -1.98 18.19 13.96
C TYR A 426 -1.32 18.64 12.65
N TYR A 427 -1.10 17.68 11.73
CA TYR A 427 -0.45 17.98 10.44
C TYR A 427 -1.34 18.83 9.52
N TYR A 428 -2.65 18.73 9.68
CA TYR A 428 -3.59 19.59 8.97
C TYR A 428 -3.52 21.04 9.49
N GLU A 429 -3.58 21.26 10.79
CA GLU A 429 -3.51 22.59 11.39
C GLU A 429 -2.16 23.27 11.14
N LYS A 430 -1.08 22.52 11.27
CA LYS A 430 0.27 23.06 11.14
C LYS A 430 0.72 23.24 9.70
N TYR A 431 0.46 22.26 8.83
CA TYR A 431 0.99 22.21 7.47
C TYR A 431 -0.09 22.16 6.39
N GLY A 432 -1.35 22.09 6.74
CA GLY A 432 -2.46 21.91 5.80
C GLY A 432 -2.50 20.51 5.16
N TYR A 433 -1.79 19.53 5.73
CA TYR A 433 -1.73 18.17 5.21
C TYR A 433 -2.72 17.26 5.93
N ILE A 434 -3.63 16.66 5.17
CA ILE A 434 -4.60 15.68 5.65
C ILE A 434 -3.97 14.29 5.50
N ALA A 435 -3.64 13.65 6.60
CA ALA A 435 -3.19 12.27 6.59
C ALA A 435 -4.41 11.35 6.44
N GLY A 436 -4.54 10.65 5.31
CA GLY A 436 -5.70 9.82 4.99
C GLY A 436 -5.58 8.40 5.52
N GLY A 437 -4.57 7.66 5.07
CA GLY A 437 -4.37 6.27 5.50
C GLY A 437 -3.06 5.71 4.96
N SER A 438 -2.52 4.67 5.59
CA SER A 438 -1.23 4.11 5.21
C SER A 438 -1.33 2.73 4.59
N TYR A 439 -0.48 2.49 3.59
CA TYR A 439 -0.20 1.19 3.00
C TYR A 439 1.21 0.66 3.33
N SER A 440 2.04 1.44 4.01
CA SER A 440 3.41 1.08 4.34
C SER A 440 3.67 1.26 5.83
N PHE A 441 3.95 0.17 6.52
CA PHE A 441 4.43 0.15 7.89
C PHE A 441 5.68 -0.72 7.96
N LYS A 442 6.80 -0.16 8.42
CA LYS A 442 8.04 -0.92 8.56
C LYS A 442 8.87 -0.41 9.71
N LEU A 443 9.28 -1.32 10.58
CA LEU A 443 10.25 -1.04 11.64
C LEU A 443 11.69 -1.14 11.13
N ASP A 444 12.57 -0.39 11.78
CA ASP A 444 14.00 -0.67 11.71
C ASP A 444 14.35 -1.96 12.44
N GLU A 445 15.60 -2.41 12.34
CA GLU A 445 16.07 -3.67 12.94
C GLU A 445 15.99 -3.72 14.46
N LYS A 446 15.93 -2.54 15.12
CA LYS A 446 15.82 -2.43 16.58
C LYS A 446 14.40 -2.25 17.08
N GLY A 447 13.44 -2.05 16.19
CA GLY A 447 12.07 -1.73 16.57
C GLY A 447 11.93 -0.35 17.22
N GLU A 448 12.86 0.57 16.94
CA GLU A 448 12.88 1.91 17.53
C GLU A 448 12.17 2.94 16.65
N ARG A 449 12.25 2.77 15.34
CA ARG A 449 11.71 3.68 14.35
C ARG A 449 10.69 2.97 13.46
N LEU A 450 9.53 3.56 13.35
CA LEU A 450 8.44 3.09 12.50
C LEU A 450 8.31 4.01 11.29
N PHE A 451 8.68 3.50 10.12
CA PHE A 451 8.50 4.17 8.84
C PHE A 451 7.13 3.88 8.26
N MET A 452 6.50 4.91 7.73
CA MET A 452 5.18 4.86 7.12
C MET A 452 5.13 5.75 5.89
N ILE A 453 4.44 5.31 4.85
CA ILE A 453 3.99 6.20 3.76
C ILE A 453 2.48 6.35 3.91
N TRP A 454 2.01 7.57 4.03
CA TRP A 454 0.61 7.90 4.16
C TRP A 454 0.08 8.52 2.88
N ASN A 455 -1.05 7.99 2.42
CA ASN A 455 -1.89 8.68 1.46
C ASN A 455 -2.50 9.89 2.15
N GLY A 456 -2.56 10.99 1.45
CA GLY A 456 -3.04 12.23 2.02
C GLY A 456 -3.34 13.25 0.95
N ASP A 457 -3.69 14.45 1.38
CA ASP A 457 -3.99 15.56 0.48
C ASP A 457 -3.77 16.90 1.17
N PHE A 458 -3.60 17.95 0.36
CA PHE A 458 -3.64 19.35 0.74
C PHE A 458 -4.96 20.03 0.34
N ASN A 459 -5.91 19.28 -0.21
CA ASN A 459 -7.15 19.82 -0.75
C ASN A 459 -8.25 19.92 0.32
N GLU A 460 -8.21 21.01 1.07
CA GLU A 460 -9.14 21.33 2.14
C GLU A 460 -10.60 21.38 1.70
N ILE A 461 -10.85 22.01 0.54
CA ILE A 461 -12.22 22.37 0.14
C ILE A 461 -13.02 21.13 -0.27
N GLU A 462 -12.42 20.22 -1.02
CA GLU A 462 -13.12 19.04 -1.49
C GLU A 462 -13.37 18.01 -0.40
N ILE A 463 -12.45 17.86 0.53
CA ILE A 463 -12.58 16.92 1.64
C ILE A 463 -13.56 17.42 2.68
N LEU A 464 -13.47 18.69 3.08
CA LEU A 464 -14.37 19.27 4.10
C LEU A 464 -15.81 19.47 3.62
N ASP A 465 -16.03 19.80 2.35
CA ASP A 465 -17.38 19.87 1.79
C ASP A 465 -18.07 18.49 1.72
N LYS A 466 -17.30 17.44 1.75
CA LYS A 466 -17.78 16.04 1.70
C LYS A 466 -18.04 15.47 3.08
N GLU A 467 -17.36 15.92 4.12
CA GLU A 467 -17.68 15.59 5.52
C GLU A 467 -19.12 16.00 5.91
N ARG A 468 -19.70 16.97 5.20
CA ARG A 468 -21.08 17.43 5.41
C ARG A 468 -22.15 16.63 4.68
N ARG A 469 -21.76 15.72 3.79
CA ARG A 469 -22.71 14.86 3.08
C ARG A 469 -22.67 13.48 3.70
N ASP A 470 -23.73 13.19 4.44
CA ASP A 470 -24.09 11.93 5.06
C ASP A 470 -23.11 10.77 4.81
N TYR A 471 -22.37 10.46 5.84
CA TYR A 471 -21.51 9.30 5.93
C TYR A 471 -22.40 8.05 5.91
N ASP A 472 -22.82 7.64 4.73
CA ASP A 472 -23.57 6.40 4.55
C ASP A 472 -22.58 5.23 4.60
N SER A 473 -22.39 4.72 5.82
CA SER A 473 -21.46 3.64 6.16
C SER A 473 -21.76 2.30 5.49
N ASP A 474 -22.89 2.18 4.81
CA ASP A 474 -23.37 0.91 4.26
C ASP A 474 -22.86 0.57 2.86
N ASN A 475 -22.08 1.43 2.22
CA ASN A 475 -21.57 1.17 0.87
C ASN A 475 -20.17 0.56 0.84
N SER A 476 -19.91 -0.38 1.76
CA SER A 476 -18.68 -1.22 1.77
C SER A 476 -18.53 -2.12 0.54
N ALA A 477 -19.53 -2.18 -0.34
CA ALA A 477 -19.54 -3.03 -1.54
C ALA A 477 -18.91 -2.39 -2.79
N ASN A 478 -18.65 -1.09 -2.82
CA ASN A 478 -18.05 -0.40 -3.97
C ASN A 478 -16.58 -0.02 -3.73
N TRP A 479 -15.73 -1.01 -3.63
CA TRP A 479 -14.29 -0.91 -3.45
C TRP A 479 -13.52 -0.37 -4.68
N SER A 480 -14.21 -0.10 -5.78
CA SER A 480 -13.60 0.04 -7.10
C SER A 480 -13.40 1.48 -7.57
N VAL A 481 -13.87 2.47 -6.84
CA VAL A 481 -13.69 3.88 -7.21
C VAL A 481 -13.23 4.65 -5.98
N PRO A 482 -12.17 5.50 -6.07
CA PRO A 482 -11.86 6.41 -4.99
C PRO A 482 -13.12 7.17 -4.61
N SER A 483 -13.57 6.98 -3.37
CA SER A 483 -14.69 7.77 -2.87
C SER A 483 -14.27 9.22 -2.91
N PRO A 484 -15.18 10.13 -3.25
CA PRO A 484 -14.87 11.55 -3.15
C PRO A 484 -14.46 12.03 -1.74
N HIS A 485 -14.46 11.15 -0.75
CA HIS A 485 -14.03 11.41 0.63
C HIS A 485 -12.63 10.86 0.96
N ASP A 486 -11.97 10.17 0.04
CA ASP A 486 -10.66 9.61 0.28
C ASP A 486 -9.59 10.70 0.13
N ALA A 487 -8.71 10.84 1.12
CA ALA A 487 -7.57 11.74 1.05
C ALA A 487 -6.45 11.06 0.23
N PHE A 488 -6.48 11.28 -1.06
CA PHE A 488 -5.45 10.87 -2.02
C PHE A 488 -4.99 12.09 -2.83
N GLY A 489 -3.78 12.03 -3.34
CA GLY A 489 -3.23 13.07 -4.21
C GLY A 489 -1.81 13.44 -3.84
N HIS A 490 -1.46 13.39 -2.56
CA HIS A 490 -0.13 13.69 -2.07
C HIS A 490 0.28 12.69 -1.00
N CYS A 491 1.33 11.90 -1.28
CA CYS A 491 1.90 11.02 -0.27
C CYS A 491 2.94 11.76 0.56
N ALA A 492 3.02 11.37 1.83
CA ALA A 492 4.06 11.81 2.73
C ALA A 492 4.65 10.63 3.50
N THR A 493 5.91 10.74 3.86
CA THR A 493 6.55 9.83 4.80
C THR A 493 6.42 10.36 6.22
N PHE A 494 6.14 9.46 7.14
CA PHE A 494 6.22 9.68 8.57
C PHE A 494 7.17 8.64 9.16
N VAL A 495 8.16 9.11 9.89
CA VAL A 495 9.05 8.22 10.65
C VAL A 495 8.89 8.55 12.13
N LEU A 496 8.25 7.65 12.84
CA LEU A 496 7.90 7.81 14.23
C LEU A 496 8.94 7.09 15.11
N ASP A 497 9.60 7.85 15.96
CA ASP A 497 10.46 7.31 17.01
C ASP A 497 9.56 6.79 18.15
N ILE A 498 9.48 5.48 18.33
CA ILE A 498 8.63 4.84 19.35
C ILE A 498 9.25 5.12 20.72
N PRO A 499 8.53 5.77 21.65
CA PRO A 499 9.05 6.04 22.97
C PRO A 499 9.54 4.77 23.68
N PRO A 500 10.68 4.80 24.40
CA PRO A 500 11.26 3.61 25.01
C PRO A 500 10.32 2.87 25.96
N GLU A 501 9.44 3.58 26.68
CA GLU A 501 8.45 2.99 27.57
C GLU A 501 7.32 2.27 26.84
N GLU A 502 7.07 2.62 25.57
CA GLU A 502 6.01 2.01 24.74
C GLU A 502 6.48 0.77 23.95
N ARG A 503 7.78 0.49 23.95
CA ARG A 503 8.39 -0.65 23.23
C ARG A 503 9.10 -1.68 24.13
N LYS A 504 8.81 -1.65 25.43
CA LYS A 504 9.35 -2.65 26.39
C LYS A 504 8.70 -4.00 26.20
N GLU A 505 9.50 -4.96 25.74
CA GLU A 505 9.11 -6.34 25.52
C GLU A 505 9.33 -7.24 26.75
#